data_8c99edaf929b98a187b2f1311521116f
#
_entry.id   8c99edaf929b98a187b2f1311521116f
#
_cell.length_a   1.000
_cell.length_b   1.000
_cell.length_c   1.000
_cell.angle_alpha   90.00
_cell.angle_beta   90.00
_cell.angle_gamma   90.00
#
_symmetry.space_group_name_H-M   'P 1'
#
loop_
_entity.id
_entity.type
_entity.pdbx_description
1 polymer ?
#
loop_
_entity_poly.entity_id
_entity_poly.type
_entity_poly.pdbx_seq_one_letter_code
_entity_poly.pdbx_strand_id
1 'polypeptide(L)'
;MKRMALIAVLLLILTLLPAALADTQPSVSFTTNQITAQCGNTVTLTLAANAAPSRDITINITDERGNPFPVVLRQGETRATLQVTTARAGYNKRYEYAIQPGSDYQRGATRGVSVLYKGVIVGQFSQEMLQNYLGETLKVGFKLEGPKTLEKGQIIYLRDEQGKTIAEVPYTGREFYSVALRMDGDWRPMKTLSLHMGQELPADSTLMVFAGDRSEISIVGVRRDDNKIAFTMDCGSSMQYAQTVLDTLDRYNVKITFFVTGNFAKGHPDIVQQFVARGHEIGNHSYHHVHLLTAGLKEIWEEVAPANDLLEQVAGVRPTLYRPPYGNSHERIRAVVEGAGLKVIRWSHSLNDSDDTNQVASRSFACATANITPGSIILSHLDSKATVEALPDILQWYQEHGFEVVPVSELLLQGDVTVDSEGYQVYRKDLK
;
A
#
# COMPACT_ATOMS: atom_id res chain seq x y z
N MET A 1 104.52 -12.54 26.61
CA MET A 1 104.08 -11.55 27.56
C MET A 1 103.36 -10.48 26.77
N LYS A 2 102.25 -10.04 27.19
CA LYS A 2 101.23 -9.11 26.71
C LYS A 2 100.03 -9.77 26.04
N ARG A 3 99.01 -9.92 26.83
CA ARG A 3 97.64 -10.27 26.45
C ARG A 3 97.02 -9.05 25.76
N MET A 4 96.63 -9.26 24.52
CA MET A 4 95.64 -8.30 23.86
C MET A 4 94.28 -8.72 24.17
N ALA A 5 93.51 -7.86 24.84
CA ALA A 5 92.11 -8.01 25.08
C ALA A 5 91.34 -7.57 23.81
N LEU A 6 90.51 -8.52 23.29
CA LEU A 6 89.62 -8.28 22.17
C LEU A 6 88.35 -7.68 22.75
N ILE A 7 88.08 -6.38 22.51
CA ILE A 7 86.85 -5.68 22.85
C ILE A 7 85.83 -6.05 21.69
N ALA A 8 84.93 -6.90 21.97
CA ALA A 8 83.76 -7.13 21.10
C ALA A 8 82.77 -5.98 21.28
N VAL A 9 82.69 -5.10 20.29
CA VAL A 9 81.64 -4.09 20.19
C VAL A 9 80.34 -4.80 19.76
N LEU A 10 79.47 -5.02 20.72
CA LEU A 10 78.13 -5.54 20.45
C LEU A 10 77.30 -4.33 19.91
N LEU A 11 77.14 -4.28 18.58
CA LEU A 11 76.18 -3.37 17.95
C LEU A 11 74.78 -3.83 18.25
N LEU A 12 74.16 -3.22 19.26
CA LEU A 12 72.73 -3.39 19.55
C LEU A 12 71.96 -2.65 18.48
N ILE A 13 71.55 -3.34 17.39
CA ILE A 13 70.58 -2.83 16.46
C ILE A 13 69.24 -2.88 17.20
N LEU A 14 68.87 -1.74 17.82
CA LEU A 14 67.52 -1.49 18.21
C LEU A 14 66.67 -1.34 16.92
N THR A 15 66.06 -2.44 16.48
CA THR A 15 64.95 -2.36 15.54
C THR A 15 63.84 -1.60 16.27
N LEU A 16 63.72 -0.33 15.97
CA LEU A 16 62.52 0.41 16.21
C LEU A 16 61.40 -0.26 15.42
N LEU A 17 60.77 -1.25 16.05
CA LEU A 17 59.40 -1.59 15.66
C LEU A 17 58.62 -0.27 15.72
N PRO A 18 57.94 0.14 14.65
CA PRO A 18 56.97 1.21 14.77
C PRO A 18 56.08 0.84 15.92
N ALA A 19 56.06 1.63 16.99
CA ALA A 19 55.02 1.49 18.02
C ALA A 19 53.72 1.43 17.25
N ALA A 20 53.04 0.29 17.32
CA ALA A 20 51.67 0.22 16.87
C ALA A 20 51.00 1.40 17.57
N LEU A 21 50.71 2.45 16.80
CA LEU A 21 49.85 3.51 17.27
C LEU A 21 48.64 2.80 17.83
N ALA A 22 48.54 2.76 19.14
CA ALA A 22 47.34 2.27 19.79
C ALA A 22 46.19 3.02 19.11
N ASP A 23 45.31 2.26 18.48
CA ASP A 23 44.17 2.81 17.75
C ASP A 23 43.38 3.62 18.77
N THR A 24 43.73 4.90 18.93
CA THR A 24 43.10 5.76 19.93
C THR A 24 41.68 6.02 19.42
N GLN A 25 40.72 5.42 20.12
CA GLN A 25 39.34 5.63 19.82
C GLN A 25 39.05 7.11 19.61
N PRO A 26 38.45 7.52 18.48
CA PRO A 26 38.16 8.93 18.22
C PRO A 26 37.15 9.44 19.26
N SER A 27 37.36 10.66 19.73
CA SER A 27 36.41 11.35 20.60
C SER A 27 35.36 12.08 19.75
N VAL A 28 34.08 11.66 19.86
CA VAL A 28 33.00 12.18 19.04
C VAL A 28 32.08 13.10 19.82
N SER A 29 31.77 14.25 19.23
CA SER A 29 30.92 15.30 19.80
C SER A 29 29.90 15.78 18.76
N PHE A 30 28.74 16.29 19.19
CA PHE A 30 27.96 17.19 18.35
C PHE A 30 28.70 18.52 18.14
N THR A 31 28.56 19.12 16.97
CA THR A 31 29.16 20.40 16.64
C THR A 31 28.47 21.59 17.32
N THR A 32 27.26 21.39 17.82
CA THR A 32 26.46 22.35 18.59
C THR A 32 25.64 21.62 19.66
N ASN A 33 25.26 22.32 20.70
CA ASN A 33 24.41 21.80 21.77
C ASN A 33 22.93 22.22 21.64
N GLN A 34 22.62 23.12 20.71
CA GLN A 34 21.25 23.59 20.46
C GLN A 34 21.04 24.00 19.01
N ILE A 35 19.89 23.63 18.46
CA ILE A 35 19.41 24.04 17.15
C ILE A 35 17.98 24.49 17.29
N THR A 36 17.57 25.51 16.54
CA THR A 36 16.19 25.96 16.44
C THR A 36 15.73 25.86 14.99
N ALA A 37 14.56 25.23 14.76
CA ALA A 37 13.95 25.10 13.45
C ALA A 37 12.42 25.28 13.54
N GLN A 38 11.73 25.37 12.42
CA GLN A 38 10.27 25.28 12.40
C GLN A 38 9.82 23.81 12.40
N CYS A 39 8.71 23.52 13.04
CA CYS A 39 8.09 22.20 12.98
C CYS A 39 7.86 21.76 11.52
N GLY A 40 8.19 20.51 11.23
CA GLY A 40 8.14 19.94 9.89
C GLY A 40 9.41 20.08 9.07
N ASN A 41 10.34 20.96 9.46
CA ASN A 41 11.61 21.08 8.76
C ASN A 41 12.57 19.96 9.19
N THR A 42 13.35 19.48 8.23
CA THR A 42 14.46 18.57 8.50
C THR A 42 15.65 19.35 9.03
N VAL A 43 16.25 18.88 10.10
CA VAL A 43 17.44 19.44 10.74
C VAL A 43 18.59 18.49 10.57
N THR A 44 19.75 19.00 10.21
CA THR A 44 21.00 18.24 10.14
C THR A 44 21.75 18.37 11.43
N LEU A 45 21.89 17.29 12.19
CA LEU A 45 22.78 17.18 13.34
C LEU A 45 24.14 16.73 12.83
N THR A 46 25.18 17.55 13.11
CA THR A 46 26.55 17.24 12.67
C THR A 46 27.35 16.74 13.85
N LEU A 47 28.02 15.62 13.65
CA LEU A 47 29.02 15.04 14.55
C LEU A 47 30.41 15.37 14.04
N ALA A 48 31.32 15.63 14.96
CA ALA A 48 32.75 15.82 14.69
C ALA A 48 33.57 14.90 15.59
N ALA A 49 34.57 14.27 15.00
CA ALA A 49 35.59 13.48 15.70
C ALA A 49 36.90 14.21 15.75
N ASN A 50 37.64 14.09 16.85
CA ASN A 50 38.96 14.69 17.02
C ASN A 50 40.05 14.02 16.15
N ALA A 51 39.78 12.79 15.66
CA ALA A 51 40.65 12.05 14.75
C ALA A 51 39.78 11.20 13.81
N ALA A 52 40.28 10.94 12.61
CA ALA A 52 39.62 10.03 11.66
C ALA A 52 39.79 8.56 12.12
N PRO A 53 38.76 7.74 12.09
CA PRO A 53 38.87 6.34 12.44
C PRO A 53 39.62 5.53 11.36
N SER A 54 40.27 4.46 11.75
CA SER A 54 40.98 3.53 10.86
C SER A 54 40.05 2.60 10.09
N ARG A 55 38.77 2.52 10.49
CA ARG A 55 37.67 1.77 9.86
C ARG A 55 36.36 2.50 10.05
N ASP A 56 35.31 2.08 9.33
CA ASP A 56 33.96 2.59 9.59
C ASP A 56 33.53 2.25 11.02
N ILE A 57 33.00 3.23 11.75
CA ILE A 57 32.47 3.05 13.10
C ILE A 57 31.02 3.54 13.17
N THR A 58 30.19 2.81 13.92
CA THR A 58 28.80 3.20 14.15
C THR A 58 28.68 3.95 15.47
N ILE A 59 28.23 5.21 15.39
CA ILE A 59 27.95 6.06 16.54
C ILE A 59 26.48 5.89 16.91
N ASN A 60 26.22 5.43 18.13
CA ASN A 60 24.87 5.24 18.64
C ASN A 60 24.35 6.56 19.23
N ILE A 61 23.27 7.07 18.66
CA ILE A 61 22.54 8.22 19.17
C ILE A 61 21.15 7.77 19.57
N THR A 62 20.61 8.31 20.66
CA THR A 62 19.20 8.09 21.03
C THR A 62 18.52 9.43 21.28
N ASP A 63 17.18 9.44 21.07
CA ASP A 63 16.35 10.53 21.57
C ASP A 63 16.03 10.35 23.07
N GLU A 64 15.28 11.28 23.64
CA GLU A 64 14.83 11.25 25.04
C GLU A 64 13.93 10.07 25.41
N ARG A 65 13.40 9.35 24.41
CA ARG A 65 12.56 8.13 24.59
C ARG A 65 13.36 6.84 24.44
N GLY A 66 14.66 6.98 24.11
CA GLY A 66 15.55 5.84 23.87
C GLY A 66 15.46 5.27 22.45
N ASN A 67 14.75 5.92 21.51
CA ASN A 67 14.74 5.47 20.13
C ASN A 67 16.13 5.62 19.49
N PRO A 68 16.66 4.60 18.80
CA PRO A 68 18.00 4.62 18.25
C PRO A 68 18.06 5.37 16.90
N PHE A 69 19.15 6.13 16.73
CA PHE A 69 19.53 6.84 15.50
C PHE A 69 21.00 6.55 15.19
N PRO A 70 21.35 5.37 14.67
CA PRO A 70 22.73 5.01 14.37
C PRO A 70 23.28 5.86 13.22
N VAL A 71 24.51 6.35 13.37
CA VAL A 71 25.22 7.15 12.36
C VAL A 71 26.56 6.51 12.09
N VAL A 72 26.91 6.30 10.81
CA VAL A 72 28.21 5.77 10.42
C VAL A 72 29.19 6.93 10.19
N LEU A 73 30.29 6.94 10.96
CA LEU A 73 31.47 7.74 10.66
C LEU A 73 32.43 6.86 9.84
N ARG A 74 32.65 7.24 8.60
CA ARG A 74 33.43 6.44 7.65
C ARG A 74 34.92 6.54 7.94
N GLN A 75 35.66 5.49 7.55
CA GLN A 75 37.09 5.49 7.58
C GLN A 75 37.70 6.74 6.92
N GLY A 76 38.62 7.41 7.59
CA GLY A 76 39.30 8.60 7.09
C GLY A 76 38.48 9.90 7.21
N GLU A 77 37.22 9.84 7.61
CA GLU A 77 36.37 11.01 7.83
C GLU A 77 36.38 11.48 9.28
N THR A 78 36.25 12.78 9.50
CA THR A 78 36.14 13.38 10.84
C THR A 78 34.77 13.99 11.10
N ARG A 79 33.82 13.81 10.18
CA ARG A 79 32.45 14.30 10.31
C ARG A 79 31.45 13.29 9.82
N ALA A 80 30.30 13.24 10.49
CA ALA A 80 29.13 12.51 10.08
C ALA A 80 27.89 13.36 10.34
N THR A 81 26.78 13.05 9.66
CA THR A 81 25.54 13.80 9.80
C THR A 81 24.35 12.87 10.04
N LEU A 82 23.40 13.35 10.83
CA LEU A 82 22.10 12.73 11.06
C LEU A 82 21.00 13.71 10.65
N GLN A 83 20.10 13.28 9.81
CA GLN A 83 18.89 14.04 9.47
C GLN A 83 17.79 13.68 10.46
N VAL A 84 17.23 14.69 11.12
CA VAL A 84 16.09 14.51 12.03
C VAL A 84 14.99 15.50 11.66
N THR A 85 13.74 15.05 11.76
CA THR A 85 12.58 15.89 11.51
C THR A 85 11.48 15.57 12.50
N THR A 86 10.56 16.48 12.73
CA THR A 86 9.31 16.21 13.43
C THR A 86 8.14 16.37 12.46
N ALA A 87 7.02 15.69 12.74
CA ALA A 87 5.80 16.00 12.04
C ALA A 87 5.49 17.48 12.18
N ARG A 88 4.98 18.11 11.11
CA ARG A 88 4.51 19.48 11.16
C ARG A 88 3.41 19.58 12.22
N ALA A 89 3.64 20.34 13.26
CA ALA A 89 2.77 20.41 14.42
C ALA A 89 2.55 21.85 14.88
N GLY A 90 1.36 22.11 15.39
CA GLY A 90 0.92 23.42 15.81
C GLY A 90 1.59 23.98 17.06
N TYR A 91 2.41 23.25 17.80
CA TYR A 91 2.99 23.66 19.06
C TYR A 91 4.51 23.49 19.07
N ASN A 92 5.20 24.30 19.89
CA ASN A 92 6.63 24.15 20.12
C ASN A 92 6.95 22.76 20.67
N LYS A 93 7.95 22.12 20.09
CA LYS A 93 8.44 20.81 20.53
C LYS A 93 9.93 20.83 20.71
N ARG A 94 10.40 20.23 21.78
CA ARG A 94 11.83 20.06 22.05
C ARG A 94 12.13 18.57 21.98
N TYR A 95 13.23 18.22 21.34
CA TYR A 95 13.78 16.87 21.28
C TYR A 95 15.23 16.93 21.70
N GLU A 96 15.63 15.97 22.52
CA GLU A 96 17.00 15.82 22.99
C GLU A 96 17.62 14.59 22.33
N TYR A 97 18.77 14.77 21.69
CA TYR A 97 19.53 13.67 21.11
C TYR A 97 20.86 13.54 21.84
N ALA A 98 21.24 12.32 22.21
CA ALA A 98 22.45 12.07 22.99
C ALA A 98 23.29 10.95 22.38
N ILE A 99 24.61 11.17 22.32
CA ILE A 99 25.58 10.14 21.94
C ILE A 99 25.69 9.14 23.11
N GLN A 100 25.40 7.89 22.81
CA GLN A 100 25.48 6.78 23.77
C GLN A 100 26.93 6.27 23.89
N PRO A 101 27.29 5.54 24.98
CA PRO A 101 28.58 4.84 25.06
C PRO A 101 28.75 3.85 23.90
N GLY A 102 29.95 3.71 23.38
CA GLY A 102 30.31 2.76 22.33
C GLY A 102 31.69 2.16 22.57
N SER A 103 31.94 0.99 22.00
CA SER A 103 33.25 0.31 22.09
C SER A 103 34.31 0.92 21.18
N ASP A 104 33.89 1.57 20.08
CA ASP A 104 34.79 2.03 19.00
C ASP A 104 35.06 3.54 19.03
N TYR A 105 34.48 4.26 19.99
CA TYR A 105 34.65 5.70 20.16
C TYR A 105 34.48 6.16 21.61
N GLN A 106 34.98 7.30 21.91
CA GLN A 106 34.76 8.00 23.20
C GLN A 106 33.75 9.14 22.98
N ARG A 107 32.96 9.44 24.01
CA ARG A 107 32.08 10.60 23.99
C ARG A 107 32.88 11.84 24.32
N GLY A 108 32.89 12.80 23.40
CA GLY A 108 33.56 14.07 23.56
C GLY A 108 32.81 15.07 24.45
N ALA A 109 33.17 16.34 24.38
CA ALA A 109 32.65 17.40 25.26
C ALA A 109 31.14 17.63 25.08
N THR A 110 30.67 17.75 23.82
CA THR A 110 29.24 17.97 23.52
C THR A 110 28.55 16.63 23.23
N ARG A 111 27.99 16.01 24.27
CA ARG A 111 27.43 14.68 24.22
C ARG A 111 25.96 14.67 23.84
N GLY A 112 25.28 15.81 23.89
CA GLY A 112 23.86 15.97 23.57
C GLY A 112 23.62 17.25 22.78
N VAL A 113 22.52 17.22 22.00
CA VAL A 113 22.00 18.37 21.27
C VAL A 113 20.50 18.49 21.49
N SER A 114 20.06 19.70 21.81
CA SER A 114 18.65 20.05 21.94
C SER A 114 18.16 20.66 20.63
N VAL A 115 17.15 20.08 20.01
CA VAL A 115 16.48 20.63 18.85
C VAL A 115 15.14 21.19 19.26
N LEU A 116 15.02 22.53 19.23
CA LEU A 116 13.79 23.24 19.50
C LEU A 116 13.06 23.52 18.18
N TYR A 117 12.00 22.79 17.92
CA TYR A 117 11.09 23.09 16.81
C TYR A 117 10.05 24.11 17.26
N LYS A 118 10.08 25.28 16.63
CA LYS A 118 9.02 26.30 16.82
C LYS A 118 7.74 25.85 16.14
N GLY A 119 6.65 25.93 16.87
CA GLY A 119 5.33 25.62 16.34
C GLY A 119 4.94 26.51 15.19
N VAL A 120 4.21 25.95 14.23
CA VAL A 120 3.57 26.66 13.14
C VAL A 120 2.08 26.27 13.13
N ILE A 121 1.23 27.13 12.58
CA ILE A 121 -0.15 26.76 12.37
C ILE A 121 -0.21 25.65 11.30
N VAL A 122 -0.97 24.60 11.57
CA VAL A 122 -1.17 23.48 10.64
C VAL A 122 -2.65 23.26 10.44
N GLY A 123 -3.01 22.86 9.23
CA GLY A 123 -4.36 22.44 8.89
C GLY A 123 -4.51 20.94 8.94
N GLN A 124 -5.62 20.47 9.49
CA GLN A 124 -5.94 19.06 9.53
C GLN A 124 -7.38 18.85 9.06
N PHE A 125 -7.57 17.98 8.06
CA PHE A 125 -8.90 17.56 7.67
C PHE A 125 -9.62 16.88 8.83
N SER A 126 -10.93 17.12 8.94
CA SER A 126 -11.76 16.50 9.97
C SER A 126 -11.93 15.01 9.81
N GLN A 127 -11.64 14.49 8.61
CA GLN A 127 -11.68 13.07 8.25
C GLN A 127 -10.52 12.74 7.31
N GLU A 128 -10.10 11.48 7.26
CA GLU A 128 -9.05 11.00 6.35
C GLU A 128 -9.63 10.56 5.00
N MET A 129 -10.90 10.15 4.99
CA MET A 129 -11.62 9.65 3.82
C MET A 129 -13.06 10.16 3.80
N LEU A 130 -13.54 10.51 2.62
CA LEU A 130 -14.94 10.90 2.37
C LEU A 130 -15.46 10.18 1.12
N GLN A 131 -16.74 9.97 1.06
CA GLN A 131 -17.45 9.55 -0.13
C GLN A 131 -18.60 10.52 -0.41
N ASN A 132 -18.81 10.83 -1.68
CA ASN A 132 -20.01 11.50 -2.15
C ASN A 132 -20.30 11.09 -3.60
N TYR A 133 -21.36 11.61 -4.17
CA TYR A 133 -21.82 11.22 -5.49
C TYR A 133 -21.59 12.33 -6.51
N LEU A 134 -21.36 11.92 -7.77
CA LEU A 134 -21.28 12.84 -8.88
C LEU A 134 -22.57 13.67 -8.97
N GLY A 135 -22.40 14.95 -9.26
CA GLY A 135 -23.51 15.90 -9.33
C GLY A 135 -23.92 16.50 -7.96
N GLU A 136 -23.43 15.97 -6.85
CA GLU A 136 -23.71 16.49 -5.50
C GLU A 136 -22.63 17.47 -5.02
N THR A 137 -22.92 18.13 -3.90
CA THR A 137 -21.98 19.04 -3.24
C THR A 137 -21.35 18.34 -2.03
N LEU A 138 -20.02 18.14 -2.09
CA LEU A 138 -19.23 17.63 -0.98
C LEU A 138 -18.90 18.77 0.00
N LYS A 139 -19.11 18.55 1.29
CA LYS A 139 -18.65 19.45 2.35
C LYS A 139 -17.37 18.91 2.96
N VAL A 140 -16.26 19.63 2.77
CA VAL A 140 -14.96 19.29 3.32
C VAL A 140 -14.68 20.16 4.52
N GLY A 141 -14.55 19.56 5.70
CA GLY A 141 -14.20 20.23 6.94
C GLY A 141 -12.72 20.10 7.29
N PHE A 142 -12.13 21.17 7.86
CA PHE A 142 -10.78 21.11 8.43
C PHE A 142 -10.65 22.02 9.65
N LYS A 143 -9.70 21.66 10.50
CA LYS A 143 -9.33 22.37 11.73
C LYS A 143 -7.94 22.97 11.59
N LEU A 144 -7.72 24.14 12.19
CA LEU A 144 -6.41 24.76 12.31
C LEU A 144 -5.87 24.61 13.73
N GLU A 145 -4.67 24.11 13.88
CA GLU A 145 -4.03 23.92 15.17
C GLU A 145 -2.69 24.69 15.25
N GLY A 146 -2.39 25.23 16.40
CA GLY A 146 -1.11 25.87 16.70
C GLY A 146 -1.16 27.35 17.01
N PRO A 147 0.02 27.99 17.17
CA PRO A 147 0.09 29.40 17.41
C PRO A 147 -0.51 30.16 16.22
N LYS A 148 -1.22 31.25 16.50
CA LYS A 148 -1.83 32.11 15.47
C LYS A 148 -0.73 32.85 14.69
N THR A 149 -0.14 32.19 13.72
CA THR A 149 0.94 32.74 12.88
C THR A 149 0.46 33.24 11.51
N LEU A 150 -0.81 32.92 11.15
CA LEU A 150 -1.45 33.43 9.94
C LEU A 150 -2.07 34.81 10.19
N GLU A 151 -1.95 35.70 9.21
CA GLU A 151 -2.63 36.98 9.18
C GLU A 151 -4.03 36.81 8.58
N LYS A 152 -5.00 37.61 9.06
CA LYS A 152 -6.37 37.63 8.48
C LYS A 152 -6.29 37.99 6.99
N GLY A 153 -6.98 37.21 6.18
CA GLY A 153 -6.97 37.33 4.73
C GLY A 153 -5.92 36.47 4.00
N GLN A 154 -4.95 35.89 4.73
CA GLN A 154 -4.02 34.93 4.14
C GLN A 154 -4.78 33.70 3.65
N ILE A 155 -4.40 33.18 2.48
CA ILE A 155 -5.16 32.11 1.80
C ILE A 155 -4.66 30.75 2.23
N ILE A 156 -5.60 29.89 2.56
CA ILE A 156 -5.43 28.46 2.76
C ILE A 156 -5.86 27.78 1.46
N TYR A 157 -5.04 26.85 0.94
CA TYR A 157 -5.27 26.18 -0.34
C TYR A 157 -5.68 24.72 -0.13
N LEU A 158 -6.73 24.30 -0.85
CA LEU A 158 -7.02 22.90 -1.09
C LEU A 158 -6.58 22.58 -2.51
N ARG A 159 -5.73 21.55 -2.68
CA ARG A 159 -5.21 21.12 -3.99
C ARG A 159 -5.49 19.65 -4.21
N ASP A 160 -5.61 19.24 -5.48
CA ASP A 160 -5.66 17.83 -5.86
C ASP A 160 -4.25 17.22 -5.94
N GLU A 161 -4.17 15.97 -6.29
CA GLU A 161 -2.93 15.20 -6.42
C GLU A 161 -2.02 15.68 -7.57
N GLN A 162 -2.55 16.47 -8.52
CA GLN A 162 -1.78 17.13 -9.56
C GLN A 162 -1.30 18.53 -9.14
N GLY A 163 -1.62 18.98 -7.92
CA GLY A 163 -1.29 20.30 -7.40
C GLY A 163 -2.22 21.43 -7.88
N LYS A 164 -3.30 21.12 -8.62
CA LYS A 164 -4.30 22.08 -9.05
C LYS A 164 -5.08 22.59 -7.82
N THR A 165 -5.22 23.89 -7.70
CA THR A 165 -6.06 24.50 -6.65
C THR A 165 -7.53 24.22 -6.90
N ILE A 166 -8.16 23.50 -5.98
CA ILE A 166 -9.58 23.15 -5.98
C ILE A 166 -10.40 24.21 -5.22
N ALA A 167 -9.83 24.75 -4.14
CA ALA A 167 -10.45 25.84 -3.39
C ALA A 167 -9.42 26.73 -2.71
N GLU A 168 -9.79 28.00 -2.55
CA GLU A 168 -9.07 29.03 -1.81
C GLU A 168 -9.94 29.51 -0.63
N VAL A 169 -9.40 29.44 0.58
CA VAL A 169 -10.14 29.77 1.80
C VAL A 169 -9.41 30.87 2.57
N PRO A 170 -9.96 32.09 2.64
CA PRO A 170 -9.35 33.16 3.41
C PRO A 170 -9.34 32.82 4.91
N TYR A 171 -8.20 32.95 5.55
CA TYR A 171 -8.09 32.81 7.00
C TYR A 171 -8.82 33.97 7.70
N THR A 172 -9.79 33.65 8.53
CA THR A 172 -10.65 34.63 9.24
C THR A 172 -10.37 34.69 10.75
N GLY A 173 -9.37 33.94 11.23
CA GLY A 173 -9.08 33.81 12.66
C GLY A 173 -9.89 32.73 13.38
N ARG A 174 -10.69 31.95 12.65
CA ARG A 174 -11.43 30.81 13.20
C ARG A 174 -10.53 29.61 13.32
N GLU A 175 -10.95 28.64 14.13
CA GLU A 175 -10.29 27.35 14.28
C GLU A 175 -10.82 26.32 13.28
N PHE A 176 -12.13 26.38 12.96
CA PHE A 176 -12.80 25.41 12.08
C PHE A 176 -13.27 26.07 10.80
N TYR A 177 -13.10 25.36 9.70
CA TYR A 177 -13.51 25.76 8.35
C TYR A 177 -14.29 24.64 7.67
N SER A 178 -15.15 25.00 6.75
CA SER A 178 -15.84 24.08 5.86
C SER A 178 -15.94 24.70 4.46
N VAL A 179 -15.63 23.88 3.46
CA VAL A 179 -15.70 24.25 2.05
C VAL A 179 -16.69 23.34 1.33
N ALA A 180 -17.54 23.93 0.49
CA ALA A 180 -18.47 23.21 -0.36
C ALA A 180 -17.87 23.06 -1.76
N LEU A 181 -17.68 21.82 -2.21
CA LEU A 181 -17.08 21.49 -3.50
C LEU A 181 -18.10 20.76 -4.36
N ARG A 182 -18.31 21.21 -5.61
CA ARG A 182 -19.16 20.52 -6.57
C ARG A 182 -18.40 19.34 -7.14
N MET A 183 -18.98 18.14 -7.06
CA MET A 183 -18.41 16.92 -7.63
C MET A 183 -18.91 16.72 -9.05
N ASP A 184 -18.02 16.85 -10.01
CA ASP A 184 -18.26 16.59 -11.43
C ASP A 184 -17.50 15.31 -11.90
N GLY A 185 -17.46 15.05 -13.21
CA GLY A 185 -16.80 13.88 -13.78
C GLY A 185 -15.31 13.77 -13.47
N ASP A 186 -14.63 14.91 -13.20
CA ASP A 186 -13.19 14.94 -12.88
C ASP A 186 -12.87 14.32 -11.51
N TRP A 187 -13.88 14.06 -10.68
CA TRP A 187 -13.70 13.43 -9.36
C TRP A 187 -13.57 11.91 -9.42
N ARG A 188 -13.87 11.29 -10.55
CA ARG A 188 -13.83 9.82 -10.67
C ARG A 188 -12.46 9.28 -11.01
N PRO A 189 -12.15 8.09 -10.50
CA PRO A 189 -12.91 7.35 -9.46
C PRO A 189 -12.64 7.89 -8.05
N MET A 190 -11.54 8.60 -7.85
CA MET A 190 -11.11 9.16 -6.58
C MET A 190 -10.23 10.38 -6.80
N LYS A 191 -10.25 11.33 -5.83
CA LYS A 191 -9.25 12.40 -5.73
C LYS A 191 -8.62 12.41 -4.34
N THR A 192 -7.34 12.73 -4.28
CA THR A 192 -6.67 13.05 -3.02
C THR A 192 -6.52 14.56 -2.91
N LEU A 193 -7.19 15.15 -1.92
CA LEU A 193 -7.04 16.56 -1.61
C LEU A 193 -5.93 16.76 -0.59
N SER A 194 -5.16 17.83 -0.76
CA SER A 194 -4.12 18.26 0.17
C SER A 194 -4.43 19.67 0.70
N LEU A 195 -4.16 19.90 1.99
CA LEU A 195 -4.41 21.17 2.67
C LEU A 195 -3.09 21.90 2.89
N HIS A 196 -3.00 23.16 2.46
CA HIS A 196 -1.77 23.97 2.53
C HIS A 196 -2.06 25.31 3.20
N MET A 197 -1.24 25.70 4.17
CA MET A 197 -1.35 26.97 4.89
C MET A 197 -0.73 28.16 4.15
N GLY A 198 -0.41 28.01 2.87
CA GLY A 198 0.16 29.03 1.98
C GLY A 198 0.53 28.43 0.64
N GLN A 199 0.78 29.29 -0.36
CA GLN A 199 0.99 28.87 -1.74
C GLN A 199 2.20 27.95 -1.91
N GLU A 200 3.32 28.28 -1.26
CA GLU A 200 4.60 27.56 -1.39
C GLU A 200 4.85 26.58 -0.23
N LEU A 201 3.89 26.42 0.68
CA LEU A 201 4.08 25.52 1.83
C LEU A 201 3.69 24.09 1.47
N PRO A 202 4.36 23.07 2.04
CA PRO A 202 3.99 21.68 1.86
C PRO A 202 2.59 21.40 2.41
N ALA A 203 2.01 20.28 2.02
CA ALA A 203 0.73 19.84 2.56
C ALA A 203 0.81 19.54 4.06
N ASP A 204 -0.18 20.00 4.81
CA ASP A 204 -0.30 19.71 6.25
C ASP A 204 -1.02 18.39 6.50
N SER A 205 -2.03 18.11 5.69
CA SER A 205 -2.83 16.88 5.75
C SER A 205 -3.41 16.53 4.38
N THR A 206 -3.84 15.30 4.23
CA THR A 206 -4.49 14.79 3.02
C THR A 206 -5.85 14.19 3.34
N LEU A 207 -6.73 14.18 2.34
CA LEU A 207 -8.07 13.63 2.39
C LEU A 207 -8.33 12.87 1.10
N MET A 208 -8.68 11.59 1.19
CA MET A 208 -9.12 10.80 0.05
C MET A 208 -10.64 10.98 -0.14
N VAL A 209 -11.05 11.32 -1.36
CA VAL A 209 -12.46 11.50 -1.71
C VAL A 209 -12.83 10.51 -2.79
N PHE A 210 -13.71 9.57 -2.46
CA PHE A 210 -14.26 8.58 -3.39
C PHE A 210 -15.51 9.14 -4.06
N ALA A 211 -15.53 9.12 -5.39
CA ALA A 211 -16.63 9.61 -6.20
C ALA A 211 -17.50 8.44 -6.67
N GLY A 212 -18.57 8.13 -5.96
CA GLY A 212 -19.54 7.10 -6.34
C GLY A 212 -20.52 7.58 -7.41
N ASP A 213 -21.06 6.64 -8.17
CA ASP A 213 -22.21 6.83 -9.04
C ASP A 213 -23.37 5.94 -8.53
N ARG A 214 -24.51 6.56 -8.21
CA ARG A 214 -25.68 5.83 -7.68
C ARG A 214 -26.30 4.88 -8.71
N SER A 215 -26.08 5.13 -10.00
CA SER A 215 -26.62 4.33 -11.09
C SER A 215 -25.76 3.06 -11.37
N GLU A 216 -24.55 2.99 -10.83
CA GLU A 216 -23.68 1.84 -11.08
C GLU A 216 -24.07 0.63 -10.24
N ILE A 217 -24.02 -0.54 -10.88
CA ILE A 217 -24.30 -1.84 -10.31
C ILE A 217 -23.09 -2.75 -10.55
N SER A 218 -22.83 -3.69 -9.64
CA SER A 218 -21.74 -4.66 -9.82
C SER A 218 -22.04 -5.60 -10.97
N ILE A 219 -21.02 -5.96 -11.73
CA ILE A 219 -21.15 -6.83 -12.89
C ILE A 219 -21.41 -8.28 -12.42
N VAL A 220 -22.53 -8.86 -12.83
CA VAL A 220 -22.87 -10.28 -12.58
C VAL A 220 -22.67 -11.15 -13.81
N GLY A 221 -22.63 -10.55 -15.00
CA GLY A 221 -22.47 -11.22 -16.28
C GLY A 221 -22.39 -10.20 -17.42
N VAL A 222 -22.43 -10.67 -18.64
CA VAL A 222 -22.32 -9.86 -19.86
C VAL A 222 -23.42 -10.28 -20.83
N ARG A 223 -24.08 -9.35 -21.53
CA ARG A 223 -24.99 -9.66 -22.62
C ARG A 223 -24.16 -9.91 -23.90
N ARG A 224 -24.00 -11.19 -24.26
CA ARG A 224 -23.20 -11.66 -25.40
C ARG A 224 -23.97 -12.71 -26.19
N ASP A 225 -23.55 -12.92 -27.43
CA ASP A 225 -24.11 -13.93 -28.36
C ASP A 225 -23.04 -14.89 -28.93
N ASP A 226 -21.78 -14.76 -28.49
CA ASP A 226 -20.63 -15.50 -29.01
C ASP A 226 -20.21 -16.70 -28.14
N ASN A 227 -21.14 -17.25 -27.34
CA ASN A 227 -20.96 -18.44 -26.50
C ASN A 227 -19.80 -18.37 -25.47
N LYS A 228 -19.18 -17.22 -25.23
CA LYS A 228 -18.18 -17.07 -24.17
C LYS A 228 -18.80 -17.03 -22.80
N ILE A 229 -18.18 -17.73 -21.86
CA ILE A 229 -18.50 -17.73 -20.42
C ILE A 229 -17.24 -17.60 -19.59
N ALA A 230 -17.33 -17.15 -18.34
CA ALA A 230 -16.20 -17.15 -17.42
C ALA A 230 -16.45 -18.12 -16.26
N PHE A 231 -15.63 -19.16 -16.17
CA PHE A 231 -15.55 -19.97 -14.96
C PHE A 231 -14.53 -19.34 -14.02
N THR A 232 -14.89 -19.16 -12.75
CA THR A 232 -14.07 -18.43 -11.80
C THR A 232 -13.95 -19.18 -10.47
N MET A 233 -12.81 -19.09 -9.82
CA MET A 233 -12.59 -19.70 -8.50
C MET A 233 -12.15 -18.67 -7.48
N ASP A 234 -12.82 -18.64 -6.34
CA ASP A 234 -12.41 -17.87 -5.17
C ASP A 234 -11.41 -18.69 -4.34
N CYS A 235 -10.28 -18.04 -3.96
CA CYS A 235 -9.16 -18.65 -3.26
C CYS A 235 -8.98 -17.96 -1.90
N GLY A 236 -9.60 -18.53 -0.86
CA GLY A 236 -9.66 -17.91 0.47
C GLY A 236 -8.72 -18.51 1.50
N SER A 237 -8.64 -19.83 1.63
CA SER A 237 -8.02 -20.46 2.78
C SER A 237 -7.09 -21.63 2.47
N SER A 238 -7.41 -22.49 1.54
CA SER A 238 -6.66 -23.74 1.32
C SER A 238 -6.16 -23.90 -0.11
N MET A 239 -4.91 -24.32 -0.26
CA MET A 239 -4.32 -24.67 -1.54
C MET A 239 -4.42 -26.19 -1.86
N GLN A 240 -5.11 -26.97 -1.02
CA GLN A 240 -5.09 -28.44 -1.06
C GLN A 240 -5.34 -29.01 -2.46
N TYR A 241 -6.22 -28.40 -3.24
CA TYR A 241 -6.60 -28.85 -4.56
C TYR A 241 -5.99 -28.04 -5.71
N ALA A 242 -5.16 -27.04 -5.44
CA ALA A 242 -4.66 -26.12 -6.46
C ALA A 242 -3.97 -26.85 -7.62
N GLN A 243 -3.11 -27.82 -7.32
CA GLN A 243 -2.41 -28.58 -8.37
C GLN A 243 -3.38 -29.41 -9.22
N THR A 244 -4.33 -30.10 -8.58
CA THR A 244 -5.35 -30.90 -9.29
C THR A 244 -6.20 -30.05 -10.21
N VAL A 245 -6.60 -28.85 -9.74
CA VAL A 245 -7.36 -27.87 -10.53
C VAL A 245 -6.55 -27.41 -11.73
N LEU A 246 -5.30 -26.98 -11.50
CA LEU A 246 -4.41 -26.50 -12.57
C LEU A 246 -4.15 -27.55 -13.63
N ASP A 247 -3.88 -28.80 -13.23
CA ASP A 247 -3.63 -29.90 -14.16
C ASP A 247 -4.90 -30.27 -14.96
N THR A 248 -6.07 -30.12 -14.35
CA THR A 248 -7.36 -30.28 -15.03
C THR A 248 -7.60 -29.19 -16.05
N LEU A 249 -7.41 -27.92 -15.67
CA LEU A 249 -7.55 -26.76 -16.57
C LEU A 249 -6.60 -26.85 -17.77
N ASP A 250 -5.35 -27.27 -17.56
CA ASP A 250 -4.37 -27.49 -18.63
C ASP A 250 -4.79 -28.62 -19.57
N ARG A 251 -5.33 -29.73 -19.04
CA ARG A 251 -5.83 -30.86 -19.84
C ARG A 251 -6.93 -30.45 -20.80
N TYR A 252 -7.82 -29.55 -20.38
CA TYR A 252 -8.92 -29.04 -21.20
C TYR A 252 -8.55 -27.77 -21.99
N ASN A 253 -7.29 -27.29 -21.84
CA ASN A 253 -6.80 -26.05 -22.44
C ASN A 253 -7.67 -24.83 -22.10
N VAL A 254 -8.10 -24.71 -20.85
CA VAL A 254 -9.00 -23.65 -20.35
C VAL A 254 -8.22 -22.70 -19.46
N LYS A 255 -8.47 -21.39 -19.63
CA LYS A 255 -7.96 -20.36 -18.74
C LYS A 255 -9.12 -19.67 -18.03
N ILE A 256 -8.96 -19.47 -16.71
CA ILE A 256 -9.99 -18.93 -15.82
C ILE A 256 -9.46 -17.74 -15.01
N THR A 257 -10.34 -17.11 -14.26
CA THR A 257 -9.97 -16.08 -13.29
C THR A 257 -10.02 -16.66 -11.86
N PHE A 258 -8.89 -16.53 -11.14
CA PHE A 258 -8.83 -16.81 -9.72
C PHE A 258 -8.95 -15.50 -8.94
N PHE A 259 -9.95 -15.38 -8.07
CA PHE A 259 -10.07 -14.27 -7.12
C PHE A 259 -9.39 -14.65 -5.82
N VAL A 260 -8.25 -14.01 -5.54
CA VAL A 260 -7.30 -14.44 -4.51
C VAL A 260 -7.32 -13.46 -3.34
N THR A 261 -7.42 -13.97 -2.11
CA THR A 261 -7.29 -13.14 -0.91
C THR A 261 -5.83 -12.77 -0.63
N GLY A 262 -5.59 -11.64 0.05
CA GLY A 262 -4.26 -11.26 0.51
C GLY A 262 -3.64 -12.33 1.41
N ASN A 263 -4.42 -12.92 2.33
CA ASN A 263 -3.96 -14.00 3.19
C ASN A 263 -3.52 -15.23 2.40
N PHE A 264 -4.27 -15.65 1.37
CA PHE A 264 -3.88 -16.75 0.50
C PHE A 264 -2.56 -16.44 -0.24
N ALA A 265 -2.47 -15.26 -0.86
CA ALA A 265 -1.28 -14.86 -1.59
C ALA A 265 -0.03 -14.77 -0.70
N LYS A 266 -0.19 -14.29 0.53
CA LYS A 266 0.88 -14.25 1.54
C LYS A 266 1.33 -15.64 1.97
N GLY A 267 0.38 -16.56 2.16
CA GLY A 267 0.66 -17.93 2.61
C GLY A 267 1.17 -18.85 1.50
N HIS A 268 0.77 -18.62 0.25
CA HIS A 268 1.00 -19.50 -0.89
C HIS A 268 1.44 -18.74 -2.15
N PRO A 269 2.53 -17.93 -2.08
CA PRO A 269 2.96 -17.10 -3.21
C PRO A 269 3.34 -17.94 -4.45
N ASP A 270 3.90 -19.11 -4.26
CA ASP A 270 4.28 -20.06 -5.31
C ASP A 270 3.09 -20.58 -6.11
N ILE A 271 1.94 -20.76 -5.46
CA ILE A 271 0.68 -21.18 -6.13
C ILE A 271 0.12 -20.02 -6.96
N VAL A 272 0.12 -18.80 -6.42
CA VAL A 272 -0.34 -17.62 -7.17
C VAL A 272 0.54 -17.38 -8.41
N GLN A 273 1.86 -17.56 -8.28
CA GLN A 273 2.79 -17.49 -9.41
C GLN A 273 2.50 -18.57 -10.46
N GLN A 274 2.15 -19.79 -10.05
CA GLN A 274 1.76 -20.85 -10.98
C GLN A 274 0.44 -20.51 -11.72
N PHE A 275 -0.55 -19.88 -11.07
CA PHE A 275 -1.75 -19.42 -11.75
C PHE A 275 -1.39 -18.51 -12.94
N VAL A 276 -0.57 -17.51 -12.71
CA VAL A 276 -0.12 -16.58 -13.76
C VAL A 276 0.76 -17.27 -14.81
N ALA A 277 1.73 -18.10 -14.38
CA ALA A 277 2.62 -18.79 -15.29
C ALA A 277 1.90 -19.75 -16.25
N ARG A 278 0.75 -20.30 -15.84
CA ARG A 278 -0.12 -21.13 -16.67
C ARG A 278 -1.16 -20.32 -17.46
N GLY A 279 -1.10 -18.97 -17.41
CA GLY A 279 -1.94 -18.06 -18.20
C GLY A 279 -3.33 -17.80 -17.63
N HIS A 280 -3.56 -18.06 -16.35
CA HIS A 280 -4.79 -17.68 -15.67
C HIS A 280 -4.76 -16.22 -15.22
N GLU A 281 -5.94 -15.61 -15.12
CA GLU A 281 -6.12 -14.27 -14.60
C GLU A 281 -6.23 -14.27 -13.07
N ILE A 282 -5.67 -13.22 -12.44
CA ILE A 282 -5.78 -12.99 -11.00
C ILE A 282 -6.68 -11.78 -10.74
N GLY A 283 -7.70 -11.98 -9.92
CA GLY A 283 -8.53 -10.92 -9.32
C GLY A 283 -8.28 -10.80 -7.83
N ASN A 284 -8.64 -9.67 -7.26
CA ASN A 284 -8.54 -9.37 -5.83
C ASN A 284 -9.82 -9.84 -5.11
N HIS A 285 -9.66 -10.54 -3.97
CA HIS A 285 -10.77 -11.04 -3.14
C HIS A 285 -10.71 -10.53 -1.69
N SER A 286 -10.32 -9.25 -1.49
CA SER A 286 -9.99 -8.63 -0.21
C SER A 286 -8.72 -9.19 0.45
N TYR A 287 -8.31 -8.61 1.58
CA TYR A 287 -7.14 -9.11 2.29
C TYR A 287 -7.48 -10.28 3.21
N HIS A 288 -8.49 -10.11 4.09
CA HIS A 288 -8.82 -11.05 5.16
C HIS A 288 -10.14 -11.80 4.97
N HIS A 289 -10.87 -11.56 3.86
CA HIS A 289 -12.18 -12.16 3.57
C HIS A 289 -13.24 -11.82 4.63
N VAL A 290 -13.33 -10.57 5.05
CA VAL A 290 -14.29 -10.09 6.05
C VAL A 290 -15.59 -9.54 5.43
N HIS A 291 -16.66 -9.45 6.25
CA HIS A 291 -17.89 -8.79 5.85
C HIS A 291 -17.71 -7.27 5.80
N LEU A 292 -17.98 -6.66 4.63
CA LEU A 292 -17.75 -5.23 4.40
C LEU A 292 -19.02 -4.37 4.44
N LEU A 293 -20.22 -4.94 4.60
CA LEU A 293 -21.48 -4.17 4.54
C LEU A 293 -21.59 -3.08 5.60
N THR A 294 -21.05 -3.31 6.79
CA THR A 294 -21.05 -2.37 7.90
C THR A 294 -19.73 -1.61 8.07
N ALA A 295 -18.72 -1.94 7.26
CA ALA A 295 -17.39 -1.36 7.33
C ALA A 295 -17.37 0.12 6.92
N GLY A 296 -16.52 0.91 7.57
CA GLY A 296 -16.21 2.28 7.17
C GLY A 296 -15.33 2.34 5.90
N LEU A 297 -15.19 3.52 5.31
CA LEU A 297 -14.37 3.70 4.09
C LEU A 297 -12.92 3.23 4.31
N LYS A 298 -12.34 3.54 5.46
CA LYS A 298 -10.96 3.17 5.80
C LYS A 298 -10.80 1.65 5.90
N GLU A 299 -11.71 0.97 6.59
CA GLU A 299 -11.69 -0.49 6.72
C GLU A 299 -11.85 -1.18 5.36
N ILE A 300 -12.72 -0.65 4.48
CA ILE A 300 -12.87 -1.18 3.11
C ILE A 300 -11.57 -0.95 2.32
N TRP A 301 -10.97 0.23 2.43
CA TRP A 301 -9.71 0.54 1.76
C TRP A 301 -8.56 -0.37 2.21
N GLU A 302 -8.46 -0.61 3.52
CA GLU A 302 -7.45 -1.48 4.12
C GLU A 302 -7.60 -2.96 3.73
N GLU A 303 -8.82 -3.38 3.34
CA GLU A 303 -9.08 -4.71 2.78
C GLU A 303 -8.78 -4.80 1.28
N VAL A 304 -8.95 -3.72 0.53
CA VAL A 304 -8.87 -3.73 -0.94
C VAL A 304 -7.48 -3.35 -1.45
N ALA A 305 -6.96 -2.19 -1.05
CA ALA A 305 -5.73 -1.64 -1.64
C ALA A 305 -4.47 -2.45 -1.25
N PRO A 306 -4.23 -2.80 0.04
CA PRO A 306 -3.07 -3.60 0.41
C PRO A 306 -3.10 -5.02 -0.18
N ALA A 307 -4.30 -5.61 -0.35
CA ALA A 307 -4.43 -6.90 -1.03
C ALA A 307 -4.00 -6.78 -2.50
N ASN A 308 -4.40 -5.70 -3.18
CA ASN A 308 -4.02 -5.47 -4.58
C ASN A 308 -2.52 -5.27 -4.76
N ASP A 309 -1.89 -4.52 -3.86
CA ASP A 309 -0.44 -4.29 -3.87
C ASP A 309 0.35 -5.59 -3.61
N LEU A 310 -0.13 -6.42 -2.65
CA LEU A 310 0.48 -7.71 -2.38
C LEU A 310 0.33 -8.68 -3.57
N LEU A 311 -0.84 -8.74 -4.19
CA LEU A 311 -1.08 -9.58 -5.37
C LEU A 311 -0.19 -9.16 -6.54
N GLU A 312 -0.04 -7.86 -6.80
CA GLU A 312 0.92 -7.36 -7.79
C GLU A 312 2.35 -7.79 -7.48
N GLN A 313 2.78 -7.65 -6.23
CA GLN A 313 4.12 -8.07 -5.79
C GLN A 313 4.35 -9.56 -5.99
N VAL A 314 3.36 -10.41 -5.69
CA VAL A 314 3.48 -11.88 -5.74
C VAL A 314 3.31 -12.40 -7.17
N ALA A 315 2.30 -11.91 -7.89
CA ALA A 315 1.93 -12.39 -9.23
C ALA A 315 2.73 -11.72 -10.36
N GLY A 316 3.35 -10.56 -10.11
CA GLY A 316 4.02 -9.76 -11.14
C GLY A 316 3.05 -9.03 -12.08
N VAL A 317 1.75 -9.11 -11.83
CA VAL A 317 0.68 -8.42 -12.57
C VAL A 317 -0.30 -7.80 -11.58
N ARG A 318 -0.69 -6.54 -11.84
CA ARG A 318 -1.65 -5.84 -10.98
C ARG A 318 -3.07 -6.26 -11.33
N PRO A 319 -3.86 -6.80 -10.38
CA PRO A 319 -5.27 -7.11 -10.63
C PRO A 319 -6.08 -5.85 -10.97
N THR A 320 -7.03 -6.00 -11.89
CA THR A 320 -8.00 -4.96 -12.28
C THR A 320 -9.43 -5.31 -11.91
N LEU A 321 -9.63 -6.51 -11.38
CA LEU A 321 -10.93 -7.06 -10.98
C LEU A 321 -10.95 -7.31 -9.48
N TYR A 322 -12.10 -7.06 -8.87
CA TYR A 322 -12.35 -7.33 -7.46
C TYR A 322 -13.65 -8.10 -7.30
N ARG A 323 -13.60 -9.17 -6.52
CA ARG A 323 -14.80 -9.87 -6.08
C ARG A 323 -15.01 -9.66 -4.60
N PRO A 324 -16.13 -9.06 -4.17
CA PRO A 324 -16.38 -8.85 -2.76
C PRO A 324 -16.68 -10.16 -2.05
N PRO A 325 -16.07 -10.42 -0.89
CA PRO A 325 -16.45 -11.54 -0.03
C PRO A 325 -17.97 -11.58 0.21
N TYR A 326 -18.54 -12.78 0.22
CA TYR A 326 -19.98 -13.02 0.40
C TYR A 326 -20.89 -12.32 -0.63
N GLY A 327 -20.34 -11.80 -1.72
CA GLY A 327 -21.08 -11.02 -2.72
C GLY A 327 -21.53 -9.64 -2.21
N ASN A 328 -20.97 -9.13 -1.11
CA ASN A 328 -21.34 -7.86 -0.51
C ASN A 328 -21.06 -6.69 -1.49
N SER A 329 -22.10 -6.06 -2.00
CA SER A 329 -22.01 -5.03 -3.03
C SER A 329 -22.86 -3.82 -2.69
N HIS A 330 -22.44 -3.08 -1.66
CA HIS A 330 -23.00 -1.78 -1.33
C HIS A 330 -22.25 -0.67 -2.12
N GLU A 331 -22.93 0.44 -2.42
CA GLU A 331 -22.36 1.56 -3.17
C GLU A 331 -21.04 2.09 -2.56
N ARG A 332 -20.92 2.09 -1.23
CA ARG A 332 -19.67 2.47 -0.53
C ARG A 332 -18.50 1.55 -0.87
N ILE A 333 -18.77 0.24 -0.93
CA ILE A 333 -17.76 -0.76 -1.30
C ILE A 333 -17.33 -0.52 -2.74
N ARG A 334 -18.29 -0.32 -3.66
CA ARG A 334 -17.97 -0.04 -5.08
C ARG A 334 -17.12 1.21 -5.24
N ALA A 335 -17.51 2.32 -4.60
CA ALA A 335 -16.77 3.58 -4.71
C ALA A 335 -15.30 3.44 -4.26
N VAL A 336 -15.05 2.71 -3.16
CA VAL A 336 -13.68 2.47 -2.67
C VAL A 336 -12.92 1.52 -3.61
N VAL A 337 -13.56 0.45 -4.09
CA VAL A 337 -12.95 -0.51 -5.02
C VAL A 337 -12.57 0.17 -6.34
N GLU A 338 -13.46 0.99 -6.90
CA GLU A 338 -13.19 1.77 -8.10
C GLU A 338 -12.09 2.81 -7.87
N GLY A 339 -12.08 3.44 -6.69
CA GLY A 339 -10.99 4.32 -6.26
C GLY A 339 -9.62 3.63 -6.21
N ALA A 340 -9.60 2.33 -5.93
CA ALA A 340 -8.40 1.50 -6.00
C ALA A 340 -8.07 1.03 -7.44
N GLY A 341 -8.83 1.46 -8.45
CA GLY A 341 -8.62 1.10 -9.86
C GLY A 341 -9.17 -0.27 -10.26
N LEU A 342 -10.13 -0.79 -9.50
CA LEU A 342 -10.68 -2.14 -9.68
C LEU A 342 -12.15 -2.09 -10.13
N LYS A 343 -12.59 -3.11 -10.89
CA LYS A 343 -13.99 -3.32 -11.25
C LYS A 343 -14.61 -4.37 -10.33
N VAL A 344 -15.82 -4.13 -9.84
CA VAL A 344 -16.54 -5.08 -8.98
C VAL A 344 -17.23 -6.14 -9.81
N ILE A 345 -16.77 -7.38 -9.67
CA ILE A 345 -17.29 -8.57 -10.36
C ILE A 345 -17.98 -9.48 -9.35
N ARG A 346 -19.24 -9.78 -9.62
CA ARG A 346 -20.01 -10.81 -8.92
C ARG A 346 -20.17 -12.04 -9.81
N TRP A 347 -21.31 -12.69 -9.81
CA TRP A 347 -21.60 -13.88 -10.60
C TRP A 347 -23.09 -13.97 -10.94
N SER A 348 -23.40 -14.58 -12.05
CA SER A 348 -24.76 -14.95 -12.44
C SER A 348 -25.13 -16.37 -12.02
N HIS A 349 -24.13 -17.24 -11.87
CA HIS A 349 -24.30 -18.65 -11.48
C HIS A 349 -23.32 -19.00 -10.37
N SER A 350 -23.74 -19.89 -9.45
CA SER A 350 -22.89 -20.39 -8.36
C SER A 350 -23.01 -21.91 -8.31
N LEU A 351 -21.89 -22.59 -8.10
CA LEU A 351 -21.88 -24.03 -7.84
C LEU A 351 -22.49 -24.37 -6.48
N ASN A 352 -22.72 -23.37 -5.61
CA ASN A 352 -23.19 -23.57 -4.23
C ASN A 352 -22.33 -24.58 -3.46
N ASP A 353 -21.02 -24.48 -3.67
CA ASP A 353 -19.99 -25.41 -3.23
C ASP A 353 -19.27 -24.98 -1.94
N SER A 354 -19.63 -23.82 -1.38
CA SER A 354 -19.14 -23.33 -0.08
C SER A 354 -19.92 -23.85 1.13
N ASP A 355 -21.06 -24.57 0.89
CA ASP A 355 -21.90 -25.13 1.96
C ASP A 355 -21.44 -26.55 2.28
N ASP A 356 -20.85 -26.74 3.47
CA ASP A 356 -20.34 -28.03 3.96
C ASP A 356 -21.39 -29.16 4.01
N THR A 357 -22.67 -28.81 4.03
CA THR A 357 -23.77 -29.82 4.22
C THR A 357 -24.17 -30.56 2.96
N ASN A 358 -23.72 -30.11 1.76
CA ASN A 358 -24.18 -30.64 0.46
C ASN A 358 -23.07 -30.78 -0.60
N GLN A 359 -21.84 -30.94 -0.18
CA GLN A 359 -20.70 -31.00 -1.10
C GLN A 359 -20.58 -32.35 -1.80
N VAL A 360 -21.37 -32.54 -2.88
CA VAL A 360 -21.25 -33.70 -3.79
C VAL A 360 -21.02 -33.23 -5.22
N ALA A 361 -20.12 -33.90 -5.94
CA ALA A 361 -19.72 -33.55 -7.30
C ALA A 361 -20.91 -33.43 -8.27
N SER A 362 -21.88 -34.31 -8.17
CA SER A 362 -23.09 -34.28 -9.02
C SER A 362 -23.93 -33.00 -8.83
N ARG A 363 -23.95 -32.42 -7.64
CA ARG A 363 -24.64 -31.16 -7.39
C ARG A 363 -23.86 -29.98 -7.96
N SER A 364 -22.55 -29.94 -7.75
CA SER A 364 -21.67 -28.92 -8.35
C SER A 364 -21.79 -28.94 -9.88
N PHE A 365 -21.80 -30.13 -10.49
CA PHE A 365 -22.04 -30.29 -11.93
C PHE A 365 -23.40 -29.73 -12.35
N ALA A 366 -24.48 -30.13 -11.66
CA ALA A 366 -25.83 -29.66 -11.98
C ALA A 366 -25.96 -28.14 -11.86
N CYS A 367 -25.39 -27.54 -10.81
CA CYS A 367 -25.40 -26.10 -10.63
C CYS A 367 -24.55 -25.38 -11.69
N ALA A 368 -23.42 -25.95 -12.09
CA ALA A 368 -22.52 -25.37 -13.09
C ALA A 368 -23.10 -25.40 -14.52
N THR A 369 -24.03 -26.35 -14.81
CA THR A 369 -24.57 -26.56 -16.16
C THR A 369 -26.01 -26.07 -16.34
N ALA A 370 -26.75 -25.82 -15.26
CA ALA A 370 -28.13 -25.39 -15.31
C ALA A 370 -28.26 -23.92 -15.78
N ASN A 371 -29.04 -23.73 -16.86
CA ASN A 371 -29.39 -22.38 -17.37
C ASN A 371 -28.21 -21.49 -17.73
N ILE A 372 -27.05 -22.06 -18.07
CA ILE A 372 -25.89 -21.32 -18.54
C ILE A 372 -26.20 -20.67 -19.89
N THR A 373 -25.87 -19.40 -20.01
CA THR A 373 -26.03 -18.61 -21.23
C THR A 373 -24.71 -17.88 -21.59
N PRO A 374 -24.53 -17.48 -22.84
CA PRO A 374 -23.41 -16.62 -23.20
C PRO A 374 -23.28 -15.42 -22.27
N GLY A 375 -22.06 -15.13 -21.82
CA GLY A 375 -21.76 -14.06 -20.88
C GLY A 375 -21.97 -14.39 -19.41
N SER A 376 -22.31 -15.64 -19.07
CA SER A 376 -22.38 -16.09 -17.67
C SER A 376 -21.03 -16.01 -16.98
N ILE A 377 -21.03 -15.54 -15.72
CA ILE A 377 -19.89 -15.60 -14.78
C ILE A 377 -20.26 -16.64 -13.71
N ILE A 378 -19.46 -17.68 -13.60
CA ILE A 378 -19.73 -18.83 -12.72
C ILE A 378 -18.80 -18.76 -11.50
N LEU A 379 -19.36 -18.76 -10.29
CA LEU A 379 -18.64 -18.81 -9.02
C LEU A 379 -18.40 -20.26 -8.60
N SER A 380 -17.17 -20.55 -8.23
CA SER A 380 -16.75 -21.75 -7.50
C SER A 380 -15.62 -21.42 -6.50
N HIS A 381 -15.24 -22.40 -5.68
CA HIS A 381 -14.21 -22.24 -4.67
C HIS A 381 -13.09 -23.29 -4.85
N LEU A 382 -11.83 -22.85 -4.70
CA LEU A 382 -10.64 -23.68 -4.89
C LEU A 382 -10.55 -24.83 -3.86
N ASP A 383 -11.05 -24.60 -2.66
CA ASP A 383 -11.02 -25.55 -1.54
C ASP A 383 -12.22 -26.51 -1.50
N SER A 384 -13.15 -26.40 -2.46
CA SER A 384 -14.28 -27.31 -2.57
C SER A 384 -13.92 -28.63 -3.24
N LYS A 385 -13.93 -29.73 -2.46
CA LYS A 385 -13.73 -31.08 -2.98
C LYS A 385 -14.74 -31.44 -4.07
N ALA A 386 -16.01 -31.08 -3.86
CA ALA A 386 -17.10 -31.38 -4.79
C ALA A 386 -16.88 -30.70 -6.15
N THR A 387 -16.40 -29.47 -6.15
CA THR A 387 -16.04 -28.73 -7.37
C THR A 387 -14.87 -29.40 -8.09
N VAL A 388 -13.80 -29.73 -7.37
CA VAL A 388 -12.62 -30.34 -7.96
C VAL A 388 -12.92 -31.71 -8.59
N GLU A 389 -13.76 -32.53 -7.94
CA GLU A 389 -14.22 -33.82 -8.48
C GLU A 389 -15.12 -33.62 -9.70
N ALA A 390 -15.97 -32.59 -9.75
CA ALA A 390 -16.87 -32.32 -10.87
C ALA A 390 -16.20 -31.56 -12.03
N LEU A 391 -15.07 -30.90 -11.80
CA LEU A 391 -14.47 -29.98 -12.76
C LEU A 391 -14.19 -30.60 -14.14
N PRO A 392 -13.67 -31.82 -14.26
CA PRO A 392 -13.48 -32.45 -15.58
C PRO A 392 -14.79 -32.56 -16.35
N ASP A 393 -15.87 -33.06 -15.71
CA ASP A 393 -17.18 -33.25 -16.35
C ASP A 393 -17.82 -31.90 -16.70
N ILE A 394 -17.68 -30.88 -15.87
CA ILE A 394 -18.15 -29.51 -16.12
C ILE A 394 -17.47 -28.94 -17.38
N LEU A 395 -16.14 -29.01 -17.46
CA LEU A 395 -15.38 -28.46 -18.59
C LEU A 395 -15.70 -29.23 -19.90
N GLN A 396 -15.84 -30.56 -19.81
CA GLN A 396 -16.25 -31.38 -20.93
C GLN A 396 -17.65 -30.97 -21.42
N TRP A 397 -18.61 -30.82 -20.51
CA TRP A 397 -19.96 -30.40 -20.84
C TRP A 397 -19.97 -29.03 -21.53
N TYR A 398 -19.19 -28.05 -21.06
CA TYR A 398 -19.12 -26.74 -21.71
C TYR A 398 -18.62 -26.86 -23.14
N GLN A 399 -17.54 -27.65 -23.38
CA GLN A 399 -17.01 -27.87 -24.72
C GLN A 399 -18.02 -28.57 -25.65
N GLU A 400 -18.71 -29.62 -25.16
CA GLU A 400 -19.72 -30.35 -25.91
C GLU A 400 -20.94 -29.49 -26.29
N HIS A 401 -21.26 -28.46 -25.46
CA HIS A 401 -22.35 -27.52 -25.71
C HIS A 401 -21.89 -26.23 -26.41
N GLY A 402 -20.64 -26.19 -26.87
CA GLY A 402 -20.10 -25.10 -27.67
C GLY A 402 -19.76 -23.84 -26.88
N PHE A 403 -19.67 -23.91 -25.56
CA PHE A 403 -19.21 -22.78 -24.75
C PHE A 403 -17.68 -22.68 -24.75
N GLU A 404 -17.19 -21.43 -24.93
CA GLU A 404 -15.79 -21.09 -24.76
C GLU A 404 -15.58 -20.48 -23.38
N VAL A 405 -14.77 -21.14 -22.54
CA VAL A 405 -14.42 -20.62 -21.20
C VAL A 405 -13.23 -19.69 -21.32
N VAL A 406 -13.39 -18.44 -20.90
CA VAL A 406 -12.38 -17.39 -20.97
C VAL A 406 -12.20 -16.70 -19.61
N PRO A 407 -11.05 -16.01 -19.34
CA PRO A 407 -10.92 -15.11 -18.19
C PRO A 407 -11.96 -13.99 -18.19
N VAL A 408 -12.30 -13.47 -17.01
CA VAL A 408 -13.33 -12.43 -16.88
C VAL A 408 -12.98 -11.19 -17.69
N SER A 409 -11.72 -10.75 -17.70
CA SER A 409 -11.30 -9.57 -18.48
C SER A 409 -11.55 -9.75 -19.99
N GLU A 410 -11.44 -10.98 -20.51
CA GLU A 410 -11.76 -11.31 -21.90
C GLU A 410 -13.26 -11.42 -22.15
N LEU A 411 -14.02 -11.84 -21.15
CA LEU A 411 -15.49 -11.89 -21.20
C LEU A 411 -16.09 -10.48 -21.27
N LEU A 412 -15.50 -9.50 -20.55
CA LEU A 412 -16.03 -8.14 -20.48
C LEU A 412 -16.00 -7.43 -21.83
N LEU A 413 -17.08 -6.69 -22.14
CA LEU A 413 -17.16 -5.85 -23.32
C LEU A 413 -16.20 -4.66 -23.18
N GLN A 414 -15.70 -4.20 -24.34
CA GLN A 414 -14.81 -3.04 -24.44
C GLN A 414 -15.51 -1.88 -25.14
N GLY A 415 -15.13 -0.64 -24.83
CA GLY A 415 -15.67 0.58 -25.46
C GLY A 415 -16.78 1.24 -24.65
N ASP A 416 -17.82 1.76 -25.32
CA ASP A 416 -18.94 2.45 -24.68
C ASP A 416 -19.95 1.45 -24.10
N VAL A 417 -19.68 1.03 -22.88
CA VAL A 417 -20.43 0.02 -22.15
C VAL A 417 -21.04 0.62 -20.89
N THR A 418 -22.08 -0.06 -20.39
CA THR A 418 -22.71 0.21 -19.09
C THR A 418 -23.19 -1.10 -18.48
N VAL A 419 -23.79 -1.05 -17.30
CA VAL A 419 -24.38 -2.20 -16.63
C VAL A 419 -25.90 -1.97 -16.57
N ASP A 420 -26.69 -2.97 -16.99
CA ASP A 420 -28.16 -2.90 -16.92
C ASP A 420 -28.67 -3.09 -15.48
N SER A 421 -29.97 -2.92 -15.27
CA SER A 421 -30.60 -3.04 -13.94
C SER A 421 -30.51 -4.44 -13.31
N GLU A 422 -30.19 -5.47 -14.11
CA GLU A 422 -29.99 -6.84 -13.65
C GLU A 422 -28.51 -7.14 -13.32
N GLY A 423 -27.59 -6.19 -13.60
CA GLY A 423 -26.16 -6.35 -13.34
C GLY A 423 -25.36 -6.88 -14.53
N TYR A 424 -25.95 -6.99 -15.72
CA TYR A 424 -25.21 -7.43 -16.90
C TYR A 424 -24.57 -6.27 -17.64
N GLN A 425 -23.30 -6.42 -18.01
CA GLN A 425 -22.63 -5.45 -18.85
C GLN A 425 -23.20 -5.51 -20.29
N VAL A 426 -23.51 -4.34 -20.85
CA VAL A 426 -24.11 -4.18 -22.18
C VAL A 426 -23.45 -3.00 -22.90
N TYR A 427 -23.50 -2.97 -24.21
CA TYR A 427 -23.20 -1.75 -24.94
C TYR A 427 -24.29 -0.70 -24.66
N ARG A 428 -23.88 0.55 -24.41
CA ARG A 428 -24.82 1.64 -24.07
C ARG A 428 -25.87 1.88 -25.16
N LYS A 429 -25.53 1.66 -26.44
CA LYS A 429 -26.48 1.72 -27.57
C LYS A 429 -27.58 0.66 -27.54
N ASP A 430 -27.37 -0.45 -26.82
CA ASP A 430 -28.32 -1.59 -26.73
C ASP A 430 -29.16 -1.53 -25.44
N LEU A 431 -28.92 -0.53 -24.60
CA LEU A 431 -29.73 -0.28 -23.40
C LEU A 431 -31.10 0.30 -23.85
N LYS A 432 -32.17 -0.41 -23.59
CA LYS A 432 -33.54 -0.02 -23.93
C LYS A 432 -34.22 0.75 -22.81
#